data_d0812ea2497a1be786154e4f7e0c555b
#
_entry.id   d0812ea2497a1be786154e4f7e0c555b
#
_cell.length_a   1.000
_cell.length_b   1.000
_cell.length_c   1.000
_cell.angle_alpha   90.00
_cell.angle_beta   90.00
_cell.angle_gamma   90.00
#
_symmetry.space_group_name_H-M   'P 1'
#
loop_
_entity.id
_entity.type
_entity.pdbx_description
1 polymer ?
#
loop_
_entity_poly.entity_id
_entity_poly.type
_entity_poly.pdbx_seq_one_letter_code
_entity_poly.pdbx_strand_id
1 'polypeptide(L)'
;AIRPVRYWPLRGEGIIPLDIENRKGLEELMKLKQFKSVLNGAGSCALKSCEMNAVLAYRVNVQSVLNVLEMIGGRDVRLIHLSTDLVFPGKTDGLYTEGDPPAPVTMYGKTMAITEEIVMLGYRSAAIFRISLPMGISVNGHAGAIDWILSRFKKNNPATLYFDELRSPFYCEDFNEVMELTLGNTIKGIYHLGSHRHLSLYQIGQIVNKVGGYIPELLKGCMRKEAGPMPP
;
A
#
# COMPACT_ATOMS: atom_id res chain seq x y z
N ALA A 1 -16.31 6.57 -3.83
CA ALA A 1 -15.42 5.64 -3.13
C ALA A 1 -16.15 4.88 -2.05
N ILE A 2 -15.69 3.67 -1.69
CA ILE A 2 -16.09 2.98 -0.47
C ILE A 2 -15.00 3.10 0.60
N ARG A 3 -15.40 3.06 1.85
CA ARG A 3 -14.50 3.06 3.00
C ARG A 3 -15.03 2.12 4.09
N PRO A 4 -14.17 1.58 4.99
CA PRO A 4 -14.64 0.79 6.13
C PRO A 4 -15.67 1.55 6.97
N VAL A 5 -16.69 0.84 7.46
CA VAL A 5 -17.78 1.44 8.27
C VAL A 5 -17.24 1.98 9.59
N ARG A 6 -16.34 1.22 10.22
CA ARG A 6 -15.73 1.55 11.51
C ARG A 6 -14.42 2.29 11.31
N TYR A 7 -14.04 3.18 12.18
CA TYR A 7 -12.69 3.76 12.35
C TYR A 7 -12.18 4.71 11.26
N TRP A 8 -12.98 5.12 10.27
CA TRP A 8 -12.47 6.02 9.24
C TRP A 8 -13.12 7.41 9.31
N PRO A 9 -12.33 8.49 9.47
CA PRO A 9 -12.85 9.85 9.56
C PRO A 9 -13.29 10.42 8.20
N LEU A 10 -12.89 9.78 7.09
CA LEU A 10 -13.19 10.27 5.74
C LEU A 10 -14.70 10.25 5.49
N ARG A 11 -15.27 11.42 5.27
CA ARG A 11 -16.70 11.64 4.97
C ARG A 11 -16.83 12.64 3.84
N GLY A 12 -17.87 12.55 3.07
CA GLY A 12 -18.17 13.49 2.00
C GLY A 12 -19.06 12.88 0.94
N GLU A 13 -19.47 13.71 0.00
CA GLU A 13 -20.24 13.25 -1.16
C GLU A 13 -19.42 12.21 -1.96
N GLY A 14 -20.07 11.15 -2.40
CA GLY A 14 -19.41 10.05 -3.12
C GLY A 14 -18.60 9.10 -2.27
N ILE A 15 -18.55 9.28 -0.92
CA ILE A 15 -17.87 8.36 -0.01
C ILE A 15 -18.91 7.53 0.77
N ILE A 16 -18.94 6.24 0.49
CA ILE A 16 -19.93 5.31 1.03
C ILE A 16 -19.29 4.45 2.12
N PRO A 17 -19.82 4.44 3.36
CA PRO A 17 -19.39 3.51 4.40
C PRO A 17 -19.85 2.10 4.06
N LEU A 18 -18.95 1.28 3.53
CA LEU A 18 -19.21 -0.08 3.13
C LEU A 18 -17.94 -0.92 3.25
N ASP A 19 -17.98 -1.95 4.07
CA ASP A 19 -16.85 -2.85 4.22
C ASP A 19 -16.72 -3.76 2.99
N ILE A 20 -15.50 -3.94 2.51
CA ILE A 20 -15.17 -4.76 1.35
C ILE A 20 -15.53 -6.26 1.56
N GLU A 21 -15.73 -6.69 2.80
CA GLU A 21 -16.19 -8.02 3.16
C GLU A 21 -17.73 -8.16 3.01
N ASN A 22 -18.47 -7.06 2.89
CA ASN A 22 -19.91 -7.07 2.71
C ASN A 22 -20.29 -7.27 1.24
N ARG A 23 -20.24 -8.52 0.79
CA ARG A 23 -20.52 -8.90 -0.61
C ARG A 23 -21.89 -8.40 -1.09
N LYS A 24 -22.94 -8.58 -0.26
CA LYS A 24 -24.30 -8.13 -0.61
C LYS A 24 -24.37 -6.62 -0.85
N GLY A 25 -23.76 -5.84 0.04
CA GLY A 25 -23.70 -4.39 -0.12
C GLY A 25 -22.89 -3.95 -1.36
N LEU A 26 -21.81 -4.69 -1.69
CA LEU A 26 -21.05 -4.45 -2.91
C LEU A 26 -21.89 -4.73 -4.17
N GLU A 27 -22.62 -5.84 -4.20
CA GLU A 27 -23.51 -6.19 -5.30
C GLU A 27 -24.63 -5.15 -5.50
N GLU A 28 -25.24 -4.70 -4.40
CA GLU A 28 -26.27 -3.65 -4.42
C GLU A 28 -25.69 -2.34 -4.98
N LEU A 29 -24.48 -1.96 -4.53
CA LEU A 29 -23.78 -0.78 -5.02
C LEU A 29 -23.52 -0.86 -6.53
N MET A 30 -23.06 -2.02 -7.02
CA MET A 30 -22.82 -2.25 -8.45
C MET A 30 -24.07 -2.26 -9.30
N LYS A 31 -25.22 -2.65 -8.73
CA LYS A 31 -26.53 -2.55 -9.41
C LYS A 31 -27.01 -1.11 -9.48
N LEU A 32 -26.79 -0.33 -8.43
CA LEU A 32 -27.23 1.07 -8.35
C LEU A 32 -26.37 2.02 -9.18
N LYS A 33 -25.10 1.70 -9.36
CA LYS A 33 -24.10 2.54 -10.04
C LYS A 33 -23.41 1.76 -11.13
N GLN A 34 -23.38 2.31 -12.33
CA GLN A 34 -22.63 1.73 -13.46
C GLN A 34 -21.18 2.21 -13.41
N PHE A 35 -20.36 1.55 -12.63
CA PHE A 35 -18.94 1.85 -12.58
C PHE A 35 -18.23 1.35 -13.84
N LYS A 36 -17.40 2.21 -14.43
CA LYS A 36 -16.52 1.85 -15.55
C LYS A 36 -15.14 1.38 -15.07
N SER A 37 -14.75 1.78 -13.86
CA SER A 37 -13.44 1.47 -13.32
C SER A 37 -13.51 1.24 -11.81
N VAL A 38 -12.66 0.36 -11.32
CA VAL A 38 -12.42 0.08 -9.90
C VAL A 38 -10.94 0.24 -9.63
N LEU A 39 -10.59 1.17 -8.73
CA LEU A 39 -9.27 1.25 -8.12
C LEU A 39 -9.33 0.51 -6.77
N ASN A 40 -8.68 -0.65 -6.71
CA ASN A 40 -8.63 -1.46 -5.50
C ASN A 40 -7.35 -1.19 -4.70
N GLY A 41 -7.48 -0.41 -3.64
CA GLY A 41 -6.45 -0.21 -2.61
C GLY A 41 -6.86 -0.81 -1.26
N ALA A 42 -7.86 -1.70 -1.24
CA ALA A 42 -8.31 -2.34 0.00
C ALA A 42 -7.26 -3.33 0.51
N GLY A 43 -7.01 -3.29 1.81
CA GLY A 43 -6.06 -4.16 2.46
C GLY A 43 -5.51 -3.57 3.75
N SER A 44 -4.61 -4.29 4.39
CA SER A 44 -3.86 -3.84 5.57
C SER A 44 -2.37 -3.96 5.33
N CYS A 45 -1.67 -2.83 5.36
CA CYS A 45 -0.21 -2.75 5.29
C CYS A 45 0.45 -2.73 6.68
N ALA A 46 -0.28 -3.04 7.74
CA ALA A 46 0.25 -3.08 9.10
C ALA A 46 1.12 -4.34 9.28
N LEU A 47 2.40 -4.27 8.90
CA LEU A 47 3.34 -5.40 8.86
C LEU A 47 3.28 -6.24 10.14
N LYS A 48 3.44 -5.62 11.31
CA LYS A 48 3.41 -6.33 12.59
C LYS A 48 2.08 -7.09 12.81
N SER A 49 0.95 -6.47 12.48
CA SER A 49 -0.36 -7.12 12.62
C SER A 49 -0.50 -8.31 11.68
N CYS A 50 0.02 -8.19 10.45
CA CYS A 50 0.01 -9.29 9.48
C CYS A 50 0.88 -10.46 9.94
N GLU A 51 2.08 -10.19 10.49
CA GLU A 51 2.96 -11.23 11.04
C GLU A 51 2.34 -11.94 12.24
N MET A 52 1.71 -11.18 13.15
CA MET A 52 1.08 -11.74 14.36
C MET A 52 -0.20 -12.53 14.07
N ASN A 53 -0.86 -12.27 12.95
CA ASN A 53 -2.12 -12.93 12.58
C ASN A 53 -2.23 -13.12 11.06
N ALA A 54 -1.65 -14.22 10.57
CA ALA A 54 -1.66 -14.57 9.15
C ALA A 54 -3.08 -14.79 8.59
N VAL A 55 -4.00 -15.34 9.41
CA VAL A 55 -5.40 -15.55 9.01
C VAL A 55 -6.10 -14.23 8.76
N LEU A 56 -5.90 -13.26 9.66
CA LEU A 56 -6.43 -11.90 9.47
C LEU A 56 -5.81 -11.25 8.23
N ALA A 57 -4.49 -11.37 8.04
CA ALA A 57 -3.79 -10.83 6.88
C ALA A 57 -4.36 -11.38 5.57
N TYR A 58 -4.56 -12.70 5.50
CA TYR A 58 -5.19 -13.34 4.34
C TYR A 58 -6.61 -12.83 4.11
N ARG A 59 -7.45 -12.80 5.15
CA ARG A 59 -8.84 -12.34 5.03
C ARG A 59 -8.92 -10.90 4.52
N VAL A 60 -8.11 -10.00 5.09
CA VAL A 60 -8.18 -8.57 4.76
C VAL A 60 -7.54 -8.28 3.41
N ASN A 61 -6.43 -8.93 3.05
CA ASN A 61 -5.72 -8.65 1.81
C ASN A 61 -6.20 -9.52 0.65
N VAL A 62 -6.33 -10.83 0.83
CA VAL A 62 -6.63 -11.76 -0.27
C VAL A 62 -8.14 -11.90 -0.50
N GLN A 63 -8.91 -12.18 0.56
CA GLN A 63 -10.35 -12.38 0.42
C GLN A 63 -11.07 -11.12 -0.10
N SER A 64 -10.60 -9.93 0.30
CA SER A 64 -11.13 -8.67 -0.22
C SER A 64 -10.95 -8.53 -1.74
N VAL A 65 -9.81 -8.98 -2.26
CA VAL A 65 -9.55 -8.98 -3.72
C VAL A 65 -10.46 -9.95 -4.44
N LEU A 66 -10.67 -11.16 -3.89
CA LEU A 66 -11.62 -12.13 -4.45
C LEU A 66 -13.04 -11.54 -4.50
N ASN A 67 -13.47 -10.83 -3.46
CA ASN A 67 -14.77 -10.16 -3.44
C ASN A 67 -14.88 -9.09 -4.54
N VAL A 68 -13.81 -8.32 -4.79
CA VAL A 68 -13.77 -7.35 -5.90
C VAL A 68 -13.88 -8.07 -7.25
N LEU A 69 -13.10 -9.11 -7.48
CA LEU A 69 -13.11 -9.85 -8.74
C LEU A 69 -14.48 -10.48 -9.02
N GLU A 70 -15.11 -11.05 -8.00
CA GLU A 70 -16.46 -11.60 -8.11
C GLU A 70 -17.49 -10.51 -8.45
N MET A 71 -17.39 -9.36 -7.78
CA MET A 71 -18.27 -8.22 -8.01
C MET A 71 -18.17 -7.67 -9.44
N ILE A 72 -16.97 -7.63 -10.04
CA ILE A 72 -16.76 -7.10 -11.41
C ILE A 72 -16.82 -8.19 -12.48
N GLY A 73 -16.83 -9.47 -12.10
CA GLY A 73 -16.86 -10.60 -13.01
C GLY A 73 -18.00 -10.52 -14.03
N GLY A 74 -17.71 -10.75 -15.30
CA GLY A 74 -18.66 -10.67 -16.41
C GLY A 74 -19.13 -9.25 -16.77
N ARG A 75 -18.54 -8.21 -16.20
CA ARG A 75 -18.81 -6.79 -16.48
C ARG A 75 -17.65 -6.16 -17.25
N ASP A 76 -17.96 -5.17 -18.08
CA ASP A 76 -16.94 -4.31 -18.70
C ASP A 76 -16.51 -3.23 -17.73
N VAL A 77 -15.67 -3.60 -16.76
CA VAL A 77 -15.18 -2.73 -15.69
C VAL A 77 -13.66 -2.81 -15.67
N ARG A 78 -12.99 -1.69 -15.77
CA ARG A 78 -11.54 -1.63 -15.65
C ARG A 78 -11.11 -1.88 -14.21
N LEU A 79 -10.14 -2.76 -14.00
CA LEU A 79 -9.54 -3.00 -12.68
C LEU A 79 -8.12 -2.45 -12.62
N ILE A 80 -7.88 -1.61 -11.61
CA ILE A 80 -6.55 -1.19 -11.19
C ILE A 80 -6.36 -1.71 -9.77
N HIS A 81 -5.30 -2.51 -9.54
CA HIS A 81 -4.99 -3.10 -8.24
C HIS A 81 -3.68 -2.54 -7.71
N LEU A 82 -3.69 -2.07 -6.46
CA LEU A 82 -2.49 -1.60 -5.79
C LEU A 82 -1.82 -2.76 -5.07
N SER A 83 -0.58 -3.04 -5.44
CA SER A 83 0.34 -3.96 -4.79
C SER A 83 1.48 -3.19 -4.11
N THR A 84 2.56 -3.84 -3.77
CA THR A 84 3.68 -3.27 -3.01
C THR A 84 5.03 -3.79 -3.52
N ASP A 85 6.08 -3.02 -3.33
CA ASP A 85 7.46 -3.45 -3.53
C ASP A 85 7.90 -4.52 -2.50
N LEU A 86 7.16 -4.70 -1.39
CA LEU A 86 7.42 -5.74 -0.39
C LEU A 86 7.07 -7.17 -0.87
N VAL A 87 6.65 -7.33 -2.12
CA VAL A 87 6.60 -8.63 -2.80
C VAL A 87 8.00 -9.19 -3.10
N PHE A 88 9.03 -8.37 -3.01
CA PHE A 88 10.42 -8.75 -3.23
C PHE A 88 11.15 -9.08 -1.92
N PRO A 89 12.17 -9.95 -1.97
CA PRO A 89 12.90 -10.38 -0.77
C PRO A 89 13.93 -9.35 -0.26
N GLY A 90 14.26 -8.33 -1.04
CA GLY A 90 15.39 -7.43 -0.81
C GLY A 90 16.70 -7.96 -1.43
N LYS A 91 17.27 -7.22 -2.36
CA LYS A 91 18.61 -7.42 -2.93
C LYS A 91 19.53 -6.30 -2.48
N THR A 92 20.82 -6.56 -2.44
CA THR A 92 21.84 -5.58 -2.05
C THR A 92 21.84 -4.35 -2.97
N ASP A 93 21.58 -4.54 -4.27
CA ASP A 93 21.50 -3.48 -5.28
C ASP A 93 20.11 -2.85 -5.37
N GLY A 94 19.06 -3.51 -4.86
CA GLY A 94 17.68 -3.03 -4.87
C GLY A 94 17.05 -2.86 -6.25
N LEU A 95 17.72 -3.27 -7.32
CA LEU A 95 17.29 -3.06 -8.70
C LEU A 95 16.36 -4.19 -9.17
N TYR A 96 15.09 -4.06 -8.83
CA TYR A 96 14.03 -4.96 -9.31
C TYR A 96 13.31 -4.38 -10.52
N THR A 97 12.96 -5.26 -11.44
CA THR A 97 12.10 -4.96 -12.59
C THR A 97 10.74 -5.67 -12.44
N GLU A 98 9.78 -5.31 -13.25
CA GLU A 98 8.47 -5.95 -13.27
C GLU A 98 8.54 -7.44 -13.64
N GLY A 99 9.58 -7.86 -14.35
CA GLY A 99 9.84 -9.25 -14.74
C GLY A 99 10.47 -10.10 -13.65
N ASP A 100 10.97 -9.50 -12.56
CA ASP A 100 11.56 -10.26 -11.46
C ASP A 100 10.44 -10.99 -10.68
N PRO A 101 10.65 -12.28 -10.34
CA PRO A 101 9.65 -13.06 -9.62
C PRO A 101 9.50 -12.56 -8.18
N PRO A 102 8.28 -12.44 -7.66
CA PRO A 102 8.04 -12.20 -6.25
C PRO A 102 8.62 -13.31 -5.38
N ALA A 103 9.28 -12.92 -4.27
CA ALA A 103 9.77 -13.85 -3.26
C ALA A 103 9.70 -13.18 -1.86
N PRO A 104 8.50 -12.79 -1.41
CA PRO A 104 8.32 -11.96 -0.23
C PRO A 104 8.74 -12.64 1.06
N VAL A 105 9.38 -11.88 1.94
CA VAL A 105 9.82 -12.35 3.27
C VAL A 105 8.76 -12.10 4.34
N THR A 106 7.93 -11.06 4.20
CA THR A 106 6.90 -10.70 5.17
C THR A 106 5.55 -11.35 4.85
N MET A 107 4.73 -11.58 5.86
CA MET A 107 3.35 -12.07 5.66
C MET A 107 2.51 -11.11 4.81
N TYR A 108 2.68 -9.80 5.01
CA TYR A 108 2.05 -8.80 4.16
C TYR A 108 2.46 -8.97 2.69
N GLY A 109 3.76 -9.01 2.41
CA GLY A 109 4.27 -9.23 1.05
C GLY A 109 3.76 -10.53 0.42
N LYS A 110 3.69 -11.63 1.22
CA LYS A 110 3.14 -12.91 0.75
C LYS A 110 1.68 -12.80 0.35
N THR A 111 0.86 -12.12 1.16
CA THR A 111 -0.55 -11.89 0.79
C THR A 111 -0.68 -11.03 -0.46
N MET A 112 0.17 -10.02 -0.63
CA MET A 112 0.14 -9.16 -1.82
C MET A 112 0.59 -9.90 -3.09
N ALA A 113 1.63 -10.73 -3.02
CA ALA A 113 2.06 -11.57 -4.15
C ALA A 113 0.95 -12.54 -4.57
N ILE A 114 0.25 -13.16 -3.61
CA ILE A 114 -0.94 -14.00 -3.90
C ILE A 114 -2.02 -13.19 -4.62
N THR A 115 -2.28 -11.95 -4.21
CA THR A 115 -3.30 -11.11 -4.87
C THR A 115 -2.93 -10.73 -6.29
N GLU A 116 -1.64 -10.46 -6.56
CA GLU A 116 -1.17 -10.23 -7.94
C GLU A 116 -1.48 -11.43 -8.85
N GLU A 117 -1.15 -12.63 -8.38
CA GLU A 117 -1.41 -13.87 -9.12
C GLU A 117 -2.90 -14.07 -9.36
N ILE A 118 -3.73 -13.94 -8.33
CA ILE A 118 -5.19 -14.05 -8.42
C ILE A 118 -5.77 -13.05 -9.42
N VAL A 119 -5.34 -11.79 -9.37
CA VAL A 119 -5.80 -10.74 -10.28
C VAL A 119 -5.39 -11.04 -11.70
N MET A 120 -4.12 -11.41 -11.95
CA MET A 120 -3.63 -11.71 -13.30
C MET A 120 -4.29 -12.94 -13.92
N LEU A 121 -4.62 -13.95 -13.13
CA LEU A 121 -5.33 -15.14 -13.58
C LEU A 121 -6.82 -14.87 -13.84
N GLY A 122 -7.46 -14.16 -12.93
CA GLY A 122 -8.90 -13.91 -12.95
C GLY A 122 -9.34 -12.71 -13.80
N TYR A 123 -8.45 -11.74 -14.02
CA TYR A 123 -8.78 -10.49 -14.73
C TYR A 123 -7.60 -9.95 -15.54
N ARG A 124 -7.30 -10.60 -16.64
CA ARG A 124 -6.10 -10.34 -17.49
C ARG A 124 -6.00 -8.92 -18.06
N SER A 125 -7.08 -8.15 -18.05
CA SER A 125 -7.10 -6.73 -18.45
C SER A 125 -6.77 -5.77 -17.31
N ALA A 126 -6.52 -6.26 -16.11
CA ALA A 126 -6.13 -5.42 -14.97
C ALA A 126 -4.76 -4.77 -15.15
N ALA A 127 -4.60 -3.59 -14.55
CA ALA A 127 -3.30 -3.02 -14.26
C ALA A 127 -3.00 -3.20 -12.77
N ILE A 128 -1.80 -3.68 -12.44
CA ILE A 128 -1.31 -3.85 -11.09
C ILE A 128 -0.14 -2.89 -10.88
N PHE A 129 -0.18 -2.09 -9.82
CA PHE A 129 0.92 -1.21 -9.46
C PHE A 129 1.58 -1.68 -8.18
N ARG A 130 2.83 -2.12 -8.27
CA ARG A 130 3.70 -2.35 -7.12
C ARG A 130 4.22 -1.00 -6.66
N ILE A 131 3.53 -0.44 -5.67
CA ILE A 131 3.92 0.86 -5.12
C ILE A 131 5.01 0.69 -4.05
N SER A 132 5.97 1.61 -4.05
CA SER A 132 6.97 1.65 -2.99
C SER A 132 6.43 2.43 -1.79
N LEU A 133 7.04 3.52 -1.40
CA LEU A 133 6.69 4.28 -0.21
C LEU A 133 6.04 5.61 -0.58
N PRO A 134 4.69 5.72 -0.58
CA PRO A 134 4.03 6.99 -0.84
C PRO A 134 4.28 7.98 0.30
N MET A 135 4.71 9.19 -0.07
CA MET A 135 5.08 10.27 0.83
C MET A 135 4.03 11.36 0.77
N GLY A 136 3.27 11.49 1.85
CA GLY A 136 2.22 12.47 2.01
C GLY A 136 1.62 12.38 3.41
N ILE A 137 0.83 13.38 3.78
CA ILE A 137 0.09 13.37 5.04
C ILE A 137 -1.21 12.61 4.81
N SER A 138 -1.44 11.55 5.57
CA SER A 138 -2.68 10.80 5.47
C SER A 138 -3.87 11.57 6.07
N VAL A 139 -5.07 11.28 5.57
CA VAL A 139 -6.31 11.93 6.03
C VAL A 139 -6.54 11.78 7.54
N ASN A 140 -6.09 10.66 8.12
CA ASN A 140 -6.22 10.41 9.55
C ASN A 140 -4.97 10.77 10.36
N GLY A 141 -3.89 11.24 9.73
CA GLY A 141 -2.62 11.60 10.37
C GLY A 141 -1.85 10.41 10.98
N HIS A 142 -2.17 9.18 10.61
CA HIS A 142 -1.60 7.98 11.23
C HIS A 142 -1.26 6.84 10.27
N ALA A 143 -1.65 6.92 9.01
CA ALA A 143 -1.53 5.80 8.08
C ALA A 143 -0.20 5.77 7.30
N GLY A 144 0.47 6.89 7.15
CA GLY A 144 1.71 7.02 6.38
C GLY A 144 2.97 6.90 7.22
N ALA A 145 4.08 6.56 6.57
CA ALA A 145 5.40 6.51 7.22
C ALA A 145 5.80 7.90 7.79
N ILE A 146 5.53 8.97 7.03
CA ILE A 146 5.77 10.34 7.50
C ILE A 146 4.94 10.66 8.74
N ASP A 147 3.67 10.28 8.77
CA ASP A 147 2.78 10.56 9.89
C ASP A 147 3.31 9.97 11.19
N TRP A 148 3.80 8.72 11.12
CA TRP A 148 4.38 8.06 12.29
C TRP A 148 5.64 8.78 12.76
N ILE A 149 6.57 9.11 11.87
CA ILE A 149 7.81 9.83 12.19
C ILE A 149 7.47 11.20 12.80
N LEU A 150 6.60 11.98 12.16
CA LEU A 150 6.15 13.28 12.63
C LEU A 150 5.47 13.19 14.02
N SER A 151 4.61 12.19 14.22
CA SER A 151 3.95 11.96 15.51
C SER A 151 4.94 11.70 16.63
N ARG A 152 6.05 10.98 16.35
CA ARG A 152 7.11 10.76 17.33
C ARG A 152 7.83 12.06 17.66
N PHE A 153 8.32 12.77 16.66
CA PHE A 153 9.07 14.01 16.84
C PHE A 153 8.26 15.11 17.53
N LYS A 154 7.00 15.31 17.12
CA LYS A 154 6.09 16.28 17.76
C LYS A 154 5.85 16.00 19.24
N LYS A 155 5.98 14.75 19.68
CA LYS A 155 5.85 14.34 21.10
C LYS A 155 7.19 14.26 21.83
N ASN A 156 8.28 14.76 21.23
CA ASN A 156 9.65 14.61 21.72
C ASN A 156 10.04 13.15 22.02
N ASN A 157 9.49 12.20 21.26
CA ASN A 157 9.81 10.80 21.36
C ASN A 157 10.80 10.41 20.26
N PRO A 158 11.78 9.53 20.53
CA PRO A 158 12.71 9.08 19.53
C PRO A 158 11.99 8.21 18.46
N ALA A 159 12.40 8.37 17.20
CA ALA A 159 12.05 7.50 16.10
C ALA A 159 13.29 6.69 15.71
N THR A 160 13.23 5.37 15.84
CA THR A 160 14.29 4.46 15.38
C THR A 160 13.95 3.97 13.98
N LEU A 161 14.85 4.20 13.02
CA LEU A 161 14.67 3.90 11.61
C LEU A 161 15.88 3.11 11.08
N TYR A 162 15.66 2.37 9.99
CA TYR A 162 16.65 1.41 9.49
C TYR A 162 17.59 2.04 8.48
N PHE A 163 18.90 1.71 8.60
CA PHE A 163 19.92 2.11 7.65
C PHE A 163 19.86 1.29 6.36
N ASP A 164 19.42 0.05 6.45
CA ASP A 164 19.45 -0.98 5.42
C ASP A 164 18.10 -1.32 4.81
N GLU A 165 17.01 -0.65 5.21
CA GLU A 165 15.73 -0.72 4.52
C GLU A 165 15.66 0.41 3.49
N LEU A 166 15.99 0.06 2.23
CA LEU A 166 15.96 0.98 1.09
C LEU A 166 14.60 0.96 0.42
N ARG A 167 14.08 2.13 0.12
CA ARG A 167 12.80 2.31 -0.57
C ARG A 167 12.94 3.35 -1.68
N SER A 168 12.01 3.33 -2.62
CA SER A 168 11.90 4.32 -3.70
C SER A 168 10.71 5.26 -3.43
N PRO A 169 10.85 6.23 -2.48
CA PRO A 169 9.74 7.08 -2.08
C PRO A 169 9.27 7.97 -3.22
N PHE A 170 7.98 8.23 -3.29
CA PHE A 170 7.37 9.13 -4.28
C PHE A 170 6.24 9.96 -3.64
N TYR A 171 5.86 11.07 -4.24
CA TYR A 171 4.81 11.93 -3.69
C TYR A 171 3.41 11.38 -3.98
N CYS A 172 2.49 11.59 -3.04
CA CYS A 172 1.09 11.18 -3.21
C CYS A 172 0.41 11.93 -4.35
N GLU A 173 0.84 13.15 -4.67
CA GLU A 173 0.35 13.93 -5.79
C GLU A 173 0.69 13.24 -7.12
N ASP A 174 1.94 12.80 -7.31
CA ASP A 174 2.38 12.06 -8.50
C ASP A 174 1.59 10.75 -8.65
N PHE A 175 1.31 10.08 -7.51
CA PHE A 175 0.46 8.89 -7.50
C PHE A 175 -0.94 9.19 -8.01
N ASN A 176 -1.56 10.27 -7.57
CA ASN A 176 -2.90 10.66 -7.99
C ASN A 176 -2.95 10.92 -9.51
N GLU A 177 -1.96 11.62 -10.06
CA GLU A 177 -1.86 11.87 -11.50
C GLU A 177 -1.74 10.55 -12.30
N VAL A 178 -0.89 9.63 -11.85
CA VAL A 178 -0.75 8.31 -12.50
C VAL A 178 -2.05 7.51 -12.43
N MET A 179 -2.75 7.53 -11.30
CA MET A 179 -4.03 6.83 -11.15
C MET A 179 -5.11 7.44 -12.03
N GLU A 180 -5.20 8.78 -12.12
CA GLU A 180 -6.15 9.47 -12.98
C GLU A 180 -5.93 9.11 -14.45
N LEU A 181 -4.68 9.19 -14.93
CA LEU A 181 -4.31 8.77 -16.28
C LEU A 181 -4.65 7.29 -16.53
N THR A 182 -4.38 6.44 -15.54
CA THR A 182 -4.62 4.99 -15.67
C THR A 182 -6.11 4.66 -15.72
N LEU A 183 -6.94 5.36 -14.98
CA LEU A 183 -8.40 5.18 -15.01
C LEU A 183 -8.98 5.49 -16.40
N GLY A 184 -8.36 6.40 -17.14
CA GLY A 184 -8.79 6.84 -18.48
C GLY A 184 -8.18 6.05 -19.65
N ASN A 185 -7.30 5.07 -19.41
CA ASN A 185 -6.61 4.33 -20.45
C ASN A 185 -6.79 2.81 -20.36
N THR A 186 -6.12 2.06 -21.24
CA THR A 186 -6.26 0.60 -21.37
C THR A 186 -4.98 -0.19 -21.06
N ILE A 187 -4.02 0.41 -20.33
CA ILE A 187 -2.81 -0.30 -19.93
C ILE A 187 -3.17 -1.50 -19.04
N LYS A 188 -2.40 -2.58 -19.15
CA LYS A 188 -2.61 -3.84 -18.43
C LYS A 188 -1.27 -4.46 -18.09
N GLY A 189 -1.28 -5.33 -17.09
CA GLY A 189 -0.05 -5.96 -16.59
C GLY A 189 0.45 -5.34 -15.32
N ILE A 190 1.70 -5.60 -14.97
CA ILE A 190 2.32 -5.18 -13.73
C ILE A 190 3.27 -4.02 -14.00
N TYR A 191 3.24 -3.01 -13.15
CA TYR A 191 4.08 -1.82 -13.22
C TYR A 191 4.66 -1.50 -11.85
N HIS A 192 5.90 -1.00 -11.81
CA HIS A 192 6.47 -0.42 -10.61
C HIS A 192 6.16 1.07 -10.54
N LEU A 193 5.81 1.53 -9.35
CA LEU A 193 5.59 2.95 -9.07
C LEU A 193 6.43 3.39 -7.87
N GLY A 194 7.46 4.15 -8.15
CA GLY A 194 8.41 4.70 -7.20
C GLY A 194 9.27 5.76 -7.86
N SER A 195 10.06 6.49 -7.07
CA SER A 195 11.03 7.44 -7.62
C SER A 195 12.32 6.74 -8.07
N HIS A 196 13.11 7.47 -8.86
CA HIS A 196 14.47 7.04 -9.23
C HIS A 196 15.48 7.12 -8.06
N ARG A 197 15.09 7.75 -6.95
CA ARG A 197 15.95 7.86 -5.76
C ARG A 197 15.62 6.75 -4.79
N HIS A 198 16.68 6.06 -4.35
CA HIS A 198 16.60 5.09 -3.28
C HIS A 198 17.06 5.75 -1.99
N LEU A 199 16.22 5.74 -0.97
CA LEU A 199 16.52 6.29 0.34
C LEU A 199 16.28 5.22 1.40
N SER A 200 17.18 5.13 2.38
CA SER A 200 16.89 4.35 3.56
C SER A 200 15.81 5.03 4.40
N LEU A 201 15.10 4.27 5.22
CA LEU A 201 14.14 4.85 6.17
C LEU A 201 14.83 5.87 7.09
N TYR A 202 16.09 5.61 7.46
CA TYR A 202 16.87 6.57 8.26
C TYR A 202 17.10 7.88 7.52
N GLN A 203 17.47 7.84 6.23
CA GLN A 203 17.64 9.06 5.40
C GLN A 203 16.32 9.82 5.25
N ILE A 204 15.20 9.13 5.10
CA ILE A 204 13.88 9.76 5.10
C ILE A 204 13.63 10.46 6.44
N GLY A 205 13.95 9.80 7.55
CA GLY A 205 13.86 10.38 8.88
C GLY A 205 14.73 11.63 9.06
N GLN A 206 15.95 11.64 8.49
CA GLN A 206 16.83 12.82 8.48
C GLN A 206 16.20 14.01 7.75
N ILE A 207 15.57 13.75 6.58
CA ILE A 207 14.88 14.79 5.82
C ILE A 207 13.71 15.36 6.64
N VAL A 208 12.86 14.49 7.19
CA VAL A 208 11.71 14.89 8.00
C VAL A 208 12.14 15.67 9.25
N ASN A 209 13.19 15.22 9.94
CA ASN A 209 13.73 15.88 11.12
C ASN A 209 14.25 17.28 10.78
N LYS A 210 15.05 17.39 9.72
CA LYS A 210 15.64 18.65 9.27
C LYS A 210 14.58 19.67 8.82
N VAL A 211 13.64 19.22 7.98
CA VAL A 211 12.58 20.09 7.44
C VAL A 211 11.64 20.56 8.54
N GLY A 212 11.33 19.67 9.49
CA GLY A 212 10.46 19.99 10.62
C GLY A 212 11.12 20.77 11.76
N GLY A 213 12.45 21.01 11.71
CA GLY A 213 13.20 21.70 12.75
C GLY A 213 13.21 20.98 14.09
N TYR A 214 13.15 19.65 14.10
CA TYR A 214 13.14 18.86 15.32
C TYR A 214 14.54 18.63 15.88
N ILE A 215 14.60 18.21 17.15
CA ILE A 215 15.86 17.89 17.84
C ILE A 215 16.54 16.70 17.14
N PRO A 216 17.79 16.84 16.64
CA PRO A 216 18.47 15.78 15.89
C PRO A 216 18.57 14.45 16.65
N GLU A 217 18.75 14.48 17.97
CA GLU A 217 18.90 13.32 18.84
C GLU A 217 17.62 12.47 18.94
N LEU A 218 16.47 12.96 18.49
CA LEU A 218 15.24 12.19 18.40
C LEU A 218 15.29 11.16 17.27
N LEU A 219 16.15 11.34 16.27
CA LEU A 219 16.35 10.35 15.24
C LEU A 219 17.41 9.34 15.67
N LYS A 220 17.02 8.08 15.74
CA LYS A 220 17.89 6.94 16.01
C LYS A 220 17.96 6.05 14.79
N GLY A 221 19.10 5.41 14.58
CA GLY A 221 19.29 4.45 13.49
C GLY A 221 19.71 3.09 14.00
N CYS A 222 19.29 2.04 13.32
CA CYS A 222 19.77 0.68 13.55
C CYS A 222 19.72 -0.13 12.25
N MET A 223 20.37 -1.28 12.25
CA MET A 223 20.20 -2.28 11.18
C MET A 223 18.89 -3.04 11.39
N ARG A 224 18.25 -3.46 10.32
CA ARG A 224 16.97 -4.18 10.39
C ARG A 224 17.04 -5.43 11.27
N LYS A 225 18.16 -6.19 11.20
CA LYS A 225 18.41 -7.37 12.03
C LYS A 225 18.46 -7.10 13.54
N GLU A 226 18.69 -5.85 13.95
CA GLU A 226 18.78 -5.44 15.35
C GLU A 226 17.42 -5.09 15.95
N ALA A 227 16.39 -4.97 15.12
CA ALA A 227 15.07 -4.48 15.53
C ALA A 227 14.16 -5.55 16.17
N GLY A 228 14.66 -6.76 16.39
CA GLY A 228 13.91 -7.85 17.01
C GLY A 228 13.21 -8.80 16.02
N PRO A 229 12.23 -9.59 16.48
CA PRO A 229 11.74 -10.81 15.79
C PRO A 229 10.89 -10.58 14.53
N MET A 230 10.85 -9.40 13.99
CA MET A 230 10.19 -9.18 12.69
C MET A 230 11.08 -9.70 11.57
N PRO A 231 10.50 -10.19 10.45
CA PRO A 231 11.28 -10.57 9.27
C PRO A 231 12.22 -9.45 8.83
N PRO A 232 13.41 -9.80 8.32
CA PRO A 232 14.40 -8.82 7.90
C PRO A 232 13.91 -7.95 6.73
#